data_bb353d24db3bf6c33a8ebce5e42673b4
#
_entry.id   bb353d24db3bf6c33a8ebce5e42673b4
#
_cell.length_a   1.000
_cell.length_b   1.000
_cell.length_c   1.000
_cell.angle_alpha   90.00
_cell.angle_beta   90.00
_cell.angle_gamma   90.00
#
_symmetry.space_group_name_H-M   'P 1'
#
loop_
_entity.id
_entity.type
_entity.pdbx_description
1 polymer ?
#
loop_
_entity_poly.entity_id
_entity_poly.type
_entity_poly.pdbx_seq_one_letter_code
_entity_poly.pdbx_strand_id
1 'polypeptide(L)'
;IQKPVYGYGKKYNDYGLGFYCTEDINMAKEWAATANQNGYANCYELDCSDLKILDLNTEQFCILHWLTILLQNREFDTPSGLAYEAKAYLLENFKVVKKDHIIMTSYQGVRNLVEYIGIRIFHFQECIV
;
A
#
# COMPACT_ATOMS: atom_id res chain seq x y z
N ILE A 1 -22.09 3.29 12.26
CA ILE A 1 -20.77 3.48 11.65
C ILE A 1 -19.88 4.15 12.67
N GLN A 2 -18.77 3.53 13.03
CA GLN A 2 -17.81 4.12 13.94
C GLN A 2 -16.82 4.98 13.17
N LYS A 3 -16.39 6.10 13.77
CA LYS A 3 -15.33 6.92 13.20
C LYS A 3 -14.04 6.09 13.11
N PRO A 4 -13.33 6.11 11.98
CA PRO A 4 -12.04 5.45 11.85
C PRO A 4 -11.05 5.92 12.91
N VAL A 5 -10.31 4.97 13.48
CA VAL A 5 -9.28 5.27 14.47
C VAL A 5 -7.93 4.85 13.88
N TYR A 6 -7.00 5.79 13.79
CA TYR A 6 -5.65 5.51 13.35
C TYR A 6 -5.00 4.42 14.22
N GLY A 7 -4.36 3.46 13.56
CA GLY A 7 -3.66 2.39 14.25
C GLY A 7 -4.53 1.20 14.69
N TYR A 8 -5.83 1.24 14.47
CA TYR A 8 -6.71 0.13 14.82
C TYR A 8 -6.60 -1.06 13.85
N GLY A 9 -6.14 -0.83 12.62
CA GLY A 9 -5.99 -1.85 11.60
C GLY A 9 -4.77 -2.76 11.80
N LYS A 10 -4.58 -3.69 10.85
CA LYS A 10 -3.43 -4.60 10.86
C LYS A 10 -2.13 -3.83 10.65
N LYS A 11 -1.09 -4.20 11.41
CA LYS A 11 0.24 -3.58 11.32
C LYS A 11 1.02 -4.00 10.06
N TYR A 12 0.72 -5.18 9.52
CA TYR A 12 1.46 -5.82 8.42
C TYR A 12 0.73 -5.65 7.08
N ASN A 13 0.30 -4.44 6.77
CA ASN A 13 -0.23 -4.09 5.45
C ASN A 13 0.93 -3.66 4.54
N ASP A 14 0.69 -3.63 3.22
CA ASP A 14 1.71 -3.34 2.20
C ASP A 14 2.47 -2.04 2.46
N TYR A 15 1.77 -1.00 2.89
CA TYR A 15 2.34 0.31 3.19
C TYR A 15 2.45 0.61 4.69
N GLY A 16 2.26 -0.41 5.54
CA GLY A 16 2.34 -0.30 6.98
C GLY A 16 1.06 0.18 7.65
N LEU A 17 1.21 0.79 8.82
CA LEU A 17 0.09 1.29 9.60
C LEU A 17 -0.48 2.55 8.97
N GLY A 18 -1.78 2.58 8.73
CA GLY A 18 -2.46 3.72 8.14
C GLY A 18 -3.96 3.53 8.00
N PHE A 19 -4.65 4.56 7.57
CA PHE A 19 -6.03 4.49 7.11
C PHE A 19 -6.02 4.23 5.60
N TYR A 20 -6.56 3.11 5.19
CA TYR A 20 -6.59 2.69 3.79
C TYR A 20 -7.94 3.04 3.18
N CYS A 21 -7.93 3.77 2.09
CA CYS A 21 -9.12 4.16 1.36
C CYS A 21 -8.90 4.11 -0.15
N THR A 22 -9.98 4.11 -0.90
CA THR A 22 -9.98 4.16 -2.36
C THR A 22 -11.06 5.11 -2.84
N GLU A 23 -10.84 5.76 -3.98
CA GLU A 23 -11.86 6.54 -4.68
C GLU A 23 -12.78 5.65 -5.54
N ASP A 24 -12.39 4.39 -5.78
CA ASP A 24 -13.17 3.43 -6.56
C ASP A 24 -14.17 2.70 -5.67
N ILE A 25 -15.47 2.99 -5.86
CA ILE A 25 -16.56 2.38 -5.11
C ILE A 25 -16.67 0.87 -5.34
N ASN A 26 -16.30 0.36 -6.51
CA ASN A 26 -16.34 -1.08 -6.77
C ASN A 26 -15.25 -1.81 -6.02
N MET A 27 -14.06 -1.24 -5.99
CA MET A 27 -12.95 -1.74 -5.17
C MET A 27 -13.31 -1.72 -3.68
N ALA A 28 -13.91 -0.65 -3.18
CA ALA A 28 -14.35 -0.57 -1.79
C ALA A 28 -15.39 -1.66 -1.45
N LYS A 29 -16.31 -1.96 -2.38
CA LYS A 29 -17.30 -3.05 -2.22
C LYS A 29 -16.64 -4.43 -2.22
N GLU A 30 -15.66 -4.65 -3.08
CA GLU A 30 -14.90 -5.90 -3.11
C GLU A 30 -14.16 -6.14 -1.78
N TRP A 31 -13.56 -5.11 -1.22
CA TRP A 31 -12.88 -5.21 0.08
C TRP A 31 -13.84 -5.48 1.24
N ALA A 32 -15.04 -4.93 1.16
CA ALA A 32 -16.05 -5.11 2.20
C ALA A 32 -16.65 -6.52 2.20
N ALA A 33 -16.66 -7.20 1.05
CA ALA A 33 -17.27 -8.52 0.89
C ALA A 33 -16.21 -9.62 1.08
N THR A 34 -16.59 -10.66 1.81
CA THR A 34 -15.84 -11.93 1.87
C THR A 34 -16.65 -13.04 1.21
N ALA A 35 -16.03 -14.18 0.92
CA ALA A 35 -16.73 -15.32 0.31
C ALA A 35 -17.98 -15.78 1.08
N ASN A 36 -18.04 -15.51 2.39
CA ASN A 36 -19.08 -16.00 3.28
C ASN A 36 -19.86 -14.90 4.00
N GLN A 37 -19.55 -13.62 3.74
CA GLN A 37 -20.17 -12.52 4.50
C GLN A 37 -20.24 -11.25 3.65
N ASN A 38 -21.40 -10.61 3.64
CA ASN A 38 -21.58 -9.29 3.08
C ASN A 38 -20.99 -8.22 4.02
N GLY A 39 -20.36 -7.22 3.44
CA GLY A 39 -19.83 -6.07 4.16
C GLY A 39 -20.43 -4.76 3.67
N TYR A 40 -19.95 -3.65 4.22
CA TYR A 40 -20.39 -2.31 3.89
C TYR A 40 -19.20 -1.48 3.41
N ALA A 41 -19.36 -0.83 2.26
CA ALA A 41 -18.45 0.24 1.83
C ALA A 41 -18.92 1.56 2.49
N ASN A 42 -18.06 2.18 3.25
CA ASN A 42 -18.34 3.45 3.92
C ASN A 42 -17.72 4.59 3.12
N CYS A 43 -18.48 5.66 2.93
CA CYS A 43 -17.99 6.87 2.28
C CYS A 43 -17.56 7.87 3.36
N TYR A 44 -16.36 8.45 3.17
CA TYR A 44 -15.78 9.44 4.07
C TYR A 44 -15.38 10.68 3.30
N GLU A 45 -15.49 11.82 3.93
CA GLU A 45 -14.86 13.05 3.51
C GLU A 45 -13.57 13.22 4.31
N LEU A 46 -12.43 13.33 3.59
CA LEU A 46 -11.11 13.49 4.20
C LEU A 46 -10.68 14.94 4.08
N ASP A 47 -10.36 15.56 5.21
CA ASP A 47 -9.68 16.84 5.22
C ASP A 47 -8.18 16.60 5.03
N CYS A 48 -7.69 16.96 3.84
CA CYS A 48 -6.30 16.80 3.46
C CYS A 48 -5.49 18.10 3.50
N SER A 49 -6.04 19.19 4.04
CA SER A 49 -5.46 20.53 3.99
C SER A 49 -4.06 20.62 4.61
N ASP A 50 -3.81 19.86 5.68
CA ASP A 50 -2.53 19.85 6.41
C ASP A 50 -1.64 18.64 6.06
N LEU A 51 -2.05 17.81 5.09
CA LEU A 51 -1.34 16.61 4.72
C LEU A 51 -0.40 16.85 3.53
N LYS A 52 0.77 16.25 3.57
CA LYS A 52 1.70 16.20 2.45
C LYS A 52 1.47 14.95 1.63
N ILE A 53 1.58 15.06 0.32
CA ILE A 53 1.41 13.93 -0.59
C ILE A 53 2.77 13.36 -0.95
N LEU A 54 2.95 12.07 -0.71
CA LEU A 54 4.04 11.26 -1.23
C LEU A 54 3.51 10.44 -2.39
N ASP A 55 3.70 10.93 -3.61
CA ASP A 55 3.25 10.27 -4.82
C ASP A 55 4.32 9.32 -5.35
N LEU A 56 4.10 8.02 -5.19
CA LEU A 56 5.00 6.96 -5.65
C LEU A 56 4.98 6.78 -7.19
N ASN A 57 4.12 7.50 -7.91
CA ASN A 57 4.00 7.38 -9.36
C ASN A 57 4.78 8.48 -10.12
N THR A 58 5.60 9.25 -9.42
CA THR A 58 6.51 10.21 -10.02
C THR A 58 7.80 9.52 -10.50
N GLU A 59 8.56 10.19 -11.37
CA GLU A 59 9.82 9.67 -11.92
C GLU A 59 10.90 9.40 -10.86
N GLN A 60 10.75 9.91 -9.66
CA GLN A 60 11.67 9.68 -8.55
C GLN A 60 11.60 8.27 -7.99
N PHE A 61 10.50 7.55 -8.25
CA PHE A 61 10.25 6.23 -7.71
C PHE A 61 10.11 5.18 -8.82
N CYS A 62 10.55 3.98 -8.53
CA CYS A 62 10.41 2.83 -9.41
C CYS A 62 9.93 1.61 -8.63
N ILE A 63 9.74 0.50 -9.33
CA ILE A 63 9.27 -0.75 -8.73
C ILE A 63 10.14 -1.22 -7.54
N LEU A 64 11.44 -0.91 -7.54
CA LEU A 64 12.34 -1.29 -6.44
C LEU A 64 12.03 -0.52 -5.15
N HIS A 65 11.60 0.73 -5.24
CA HIS A 65 11.11 1.49 -4.09
C HIS A 65 9.84 0.87 -3.51
N TRP A 66 8.88 0.52 -4.36
CA TRP A 66 7.67 -0.18 -3.94
C TRP A 66 7.98 -1.53 -3.28
N LEU A 67 8.84 -2.34 -3.90
CA LEU A 67 9.25 -3.62 -3.32
C LEU A 67 9.93 -3.44 -1.96
N THR A 68 10.74 -2.38 -1.81
CA THR A 68 11.37 -2.04 -0.53
C THR A 68 10.35 -1.66 0.53
N ILE A 69 9.29 -0.92 0.16
CA ILE A 69 8.19 -0.61 1.08
C ILE A 69 7.52 -1.90 1.57
N LEU A 70 7.24 -2.85 0.68
CA LEU A 70 6.69 -4.15 1.07
C LEU A 70 7.60 -4.89 2.04
N LEU A 71 8.91 -4.92 1.76
CA LEU A 71 9.89 -5.59 2.62
C LEU A 71 10.01 -4.96 4.01
N GLN A 72 9.73 -3.66 4.13
CA GLN A 72 9.73 -2.94 5.40
C GLN A 72 8.49 -3.22 6.25
N ASN A 73 7.35 -3.46 5.62
CA ASN A 73 6.05 -3.49 6.29
C ASN A 73 5.46 -4.89 6.43
N ARG A 74 5.83 -5.82 5.57
CA ARG A 74 5.40 -7.21 5.64
C ARG A 74 6.49 -8.10 6.25
N GLU A 75 6.07 -9.13 6.98
CA GLU A 75 6.95 -10.21 7.38
C GLU A 75 7.07 -11.19 6.21
N PHE A 76 8.30 -11.37 5.74
CA PHE A 76 8.66 -12.39 4.77
C PHE A 76 9.66 -13.33 5.42
N ASP A 77 9.45 -14.62 5.29
CA ASP A 77 10.49 -15.61 5.54
C ASP A 77 11.60 -15.38 4.52
N THR A 78 12.68 -14.76 4.97
CA THR A 78 13.83 -14.51 4.13
C THR A 78 14.83 -15.66 4.33
N PRO A 79 14.93 -16.59 3.38
CA PRO A 79 15.97 -17.63 3.46
C PRO A 79 17.35 -16.98 3.49
N SER A 80 18.31 -17.66 4.09
CA SER A 80 19.70 -17.23 4.10
C SER A 80 20.29 -17.17 2.68
N GLY A 81 21.36 -16.41 2.47
CA GLY A 81 22.07 -16.32 1.21
C GLY A 81 21.60 -15.16 0.33
N LEU A 82 21.43 -15.42 -0.98
CA LEU A 82 21.17 -14.38 -1.98
C LEU A 82 19.91 -13.54 -1.68
N ALA A 83 18.85 -14.17 -1.18
CA ALA A 83 17.62 -13.44 -0.82
C ALA A 83 17.85 -12.46 0.32
N TYR A 84 18.67 -12.81 1.30
CA TYR A 84 19.06 -11.92 2.39
C TYR A 84 19.89 -10.73 1.88
N GLU A 85 20.88 -10.98 1.03
CA GLU A 85 21.72 -9.94 0.44
C GLU A 85 20.91 -8.99 -0.45
N ALA A 86 19.97 -9.53 -1.26
CA ALA A 86 19.09 -8.74 -2.09
C ALA A 86 18.18 -7.82 -1.25
N LYS A 87 17.61 -8.34 -0.15
CA LYS A 87 16.82 -7.56 0.79
C LYS A 87 17.63 -6.43 1.42
N ALA A 88 18.84 -6.73 1.89
CA ALA A 88 19.73 -5.74 2.48
C ALA A 88 20.09 -4.62 1.48
N TYR A 89 20.39 -4.98 0.24
CA TYR A 89 20.66 -4.03 -0.84
C TYR A 89 19.48 -3.10 -1.11
N LEU A 90 18.24 -3.65 -1.20
CA LEU A 90 17.04 -2.86 -1.43
C LEU A 90 16.77 -1.90 -0.28
N LEU A 91 16.89 -2.35 0.95
CA LEU A 91 16.69 -1.52 2.15
C LEU A 91 17.73 -0.41 2.28
N GLU A 92 18.96 -0.61 1.79
CA GLU A 92 20.00 0.40 1.79
C GLU A 92 19.80 1.45 0.69
N ASN A 93 19.42 1.02 -0.53
CA ASN A 93 19.47 1.87 -1.72
C ASN A 93 18.10 2.43 -2.16
N PHE A 94 17.00 1.79 -1.79
CA PHE A 94 15.64 2.12 -2.28
C PHE A 94 14.64 2.41 -1.15
N LYS A 95 15.13 2.72 0.03
CA LYS A 95 14.27 3.04 1.17
C LYS A 95 13.50 4.33 0.93
N VAL A 96 12.18 4.28 1.11
CA VAL A 96 11.30 5.44 1.10
C VAL A 96 11.06 5.89 2.53
N VAL A 97 11.41 7.15 2.83
CA VAL A 97 11.21 7.72 4.16
C VAL A 97 9.79 8.23 4.27
N LYS A 98 8.97 7.53 5.09
CA LYS A 98 7.62 7.95 5.44
C LYS A 98 7.70 8.88 6.65
N LYS A 99 7.23 10.11 6.47
CA LYS A 99 7.04 11.09 7.58
C LYS A 99 5.61 10.99 8.10
N ASP A 100 5.39 11.43 9.33
CA ASP A 100 4.04 11.55 9.88
C ASP A 100 3.19 12.56 9.09
N HIS A 101 1.87 12.38 9.11
CA HIS A 101 0.89 13.24 8.44
C HIS A 101 1.11 13.35 6.91
N ILE A 102 1.30 12.21 6.25
CA ILE A 102 1.36 12.14 4.80
C ILE A 102 0.25 11.27 4.21
N ILE A 103 -0.14 11.63 2.99
CA ILE A 103 -0.88 10.74 2.10
C ILE A 103 0.13 10.06 1.21
N MET A 104 0.14 8.73 1.18
CA MET A 104 0.95 7.96 0.23
C MET A 104 0.04 7.37 -0.83
N THR A 105 0.33 7.66 -2.11
CA THR A 105 -0.37 7.02 -3.22
C THR A 105 0.17 5.61 -3.44
N SER A 106 -0.68 4.68 -3.85
CA SER A 106 -0.21 3.35 -4.23
C SER A 106 0.61 3.41 -5.53
N TYR A 107 1.61 2.54 -5.63
CA TYR A 107 2.44 2.45 -6.82
C TYR A 107 1.71 1.72 -7.95
N GLN A 108 1.48 2.41 -9.07
CA GLN A 108 0.71 1.91 -10.21
C GLN A 108 1.56 1.13 -11.23
N GLY A 109 2.87 1.26 -11.19
CA GLY A 109 3.78 0.60 -12.13
C GLY A 109 3.72 -0.93 -12.11
N VAL A 110 3.33 -1.51 -10.98
CA VAL A 110 3.09 -2.97 -10.84
C VAL A 110 1.94 -3.45 -11.71
N ARG A 111 0.94 -2.61 -11.92
CA ARG A 111 -0.23 -2.91 -12.75
C ARG A 111 0.18 -3.33 -14.15
N ASN A 112 0.99 -2.53 -14.80
CA ASN A 112 1.42 -2.78 -16.16
C ASN A 112 2.26 -4.05 -16.28
N LEU A 113 3.12 -4.31 -15.30
CA LEU A 113 3.95 -5.50 -15.27
C LEU A 113 3.10 -6.77 -15.11
N VAL A 114 2.09 -6.70 -14.26
CA VAL A 114 1.21 -7.83 -13.95
C VAL A 114 0.26 -8.16 -15.09
N GLU A 115 -0.28 -7.15 -15.75
CA GLU A 115 -1.08 -7.34 -16.97
C GLU A 115 -0.26 -8.01 -18.06
N TYR A 116 1.00 -7.63 -18.20
CA TYR A 116 1.92 -8.21 -19.18
C TYR A 116 2.21 -9.69 -18.95
N ILE A 117 2.36 -10.13 -17.69
CA ILE A 117 2.64 -11.53 -17.34
C ILE A 117 1.37 -12.36 -17.09
N GLY A 118 0.18 -11.79 -17.29
CA GLY A 118 -1.11 -12.47 -17.17
C GLY A 118 -1.54 -12.79 -15.74
N ILE A 119 -0.89 -12.23 -14.74
CA ILE A 119 -1.28 -12.37 -13.34
C ILE A 119 -2.29 -11.26 -13.00
N ARG A 120 -3.50 -11.64 -12.59
CA ARG A 120 -4.47 -10.67 -12.05
C ARG A 120 -4.10 -10.31 -10.63
N ILE A 121 -3.40 -9.21 -10.45
CA ILE A 121 -3.32 -8.55 -9.16
C ILE A 121 -4.43 -7.50 -9.11
N PHE A 122 -5.27 -7.58 -8.07
CA PHE A 122 -6.29 -6.58 -7.84
C PHE A 122 -5.63 -5.24 -7.54
N HIS A 123 -6.12 -4.18 -8.20
CA HIS A 123 -5.57 -2.85 -8.04
C HIS A 123 -6.05 -2.22 -6.76
N PHE A 124 -5.08 -1.81 -5.99
CA PHE A 124 -5.31 -0.95 -4.86
C PHE A 124 -4.85 0.45 -5.24
N GLN A 125 -5.78 1.33 -5.56
CA GLN A 125 -5.52 2.75 -5.46
C GLN A 125 -5.76 3.12 -3.99
N GLU A 126 -4.75 2.89 -3.17
CA GLU A 126 -4.82 3.16 -1.75
C GLU A 126 -4.25 4.54 -1.48
N CYS A 127 -5.07 5.41 -0.90
CA CYS A 127 -4.58 6.57 -0.18
C CYS A 127 -4.33 6.14 1.27
N ILE A 128 -3.11 6.26 1.73
CA ILE A 128 -2.74 5.99 3.13
C ILE A 128 -2.61 7.35 3.81
N VAL A 129 -3.49 7.62 4.71
CA VAL A 129 -3.50 8.83 5.53
C VAL A 129 -3.01 8.52 6.93
#